data_022a2f5ef6719ada2add60867b19ced0
#
_entry.id   022a2f5ef6719ada2add60867b19ced0
#
_cell.length_a   1.000
_cell.length_b   1.000
_cell.length_c   1.000
_cell.angle_alpha   90.00
_cell.angle_beta   90.00
_cell.angle_gamma   90.00
#
_symmetry.space_group_name_H-M   'P 1'
#
loop_
_entity.id
_entity.type
_entity.pdbx_description
1 polymer ?
#
loop_
_entity_poly.entity_id
_entity_poly.type
_entity_poly.pdbx_seq_one_letter_code
_entity_poly.pdbx_strand_id
1 'polypeptide(L)'
;EIVTREFVIQEKPKGIINIVDATNIERNLYLTMQLLELGFPMVVALNMMDELRVNGGSVLVNEMEEALGVPVIPISAAKGEGIEELIRHAIHVAKYQECPLDSDFCKTEEGIHRGIPAAMHLIEDHAKRAEIPVRFAASKIMEGDAKIVSQLELTEKEQNILEEIARQTEEETGMDRAAAVAKMSLAYIEDLCRGTVITPRDSK
;
A
#
# COMPACT_ATOMS: atom_id res chain seq x y z
N GLU A 1 6.80 9.89 5.03
CA GLU A 1 6.02 9.19 3.97
C GLU A 1 6.22 9.84 2.60
N ILE A 2 5.96 11.15 2.43
CA ILE A 2 6.14 11.86 1.14
C ILE A 2 7.58 11.70 0.63
N VAL A 3 8.58 11.94 1.45
CA VAL A 3 10.00 11.82 1.09
C VAL A 3 10.35 10.40 0.64
N THR A 4 9.83 9.38 1.32
CA THR A 4 10.07 7.97 0.97
C THR A 4 9.50 7.64 -0.41
N ARG A 5 8.29 8.08 -0.70
CA ARG A 5 7.63 7.86 -2.00
C ARG A 5 8.35 8.59 -3.13
N GLU A 6 8.69 9.86 -2.94
CA GLU A 6 9.44 10.64 -3.93
C GLU A 6 10.79 9.99 -4.22
N PHE A 7 11.50 9.53 -3.20
CA PHE A 7 12.76 8.81 -3.36
C PHE A 7 12.58 7.53 -4.21
N VAL A 8 11.58 6.69 -3.89
CA VAL A 8 11.34 5.45 -4.65
C VAL A 8 11.00 5.72 -6.11
N ILE A 9 10.18 6.74 -6.40
CA ILE A 9 9.82 7.10 -7.78
C ILE A 9 11.03 7.62 -8.56
N GLN A 10 11.90 8.42 -7.92
CA GLN A 10 13.05 9.02 -8.57
C GLN A 10 14.19 8.03 -8.77
N GLU A 11 14.54 7.26 -7.73
CA GLU A 11 15.69 6.36 -7.73
C GLU A 11 15.39 4.99 -8.38
N LYS A 12 14.12 4.62 -8.52
CA LYS A 12 13.66 3.37 -9.14
C LYS A 12 14.46 2.15 -8.61
N PRO A 13 14.43 1.87 -7.30
CA PRO A 13 15.19 0.79 -6.71
C PRO A 13 14.80 -0.56 -7.33
N LYS A 14 15.74 -1.49 -7.39
CA LYS A 14 15.48 -2.85 -7.88
C LYS A 14 14.60 -3.66 -6.94
N GLY A 15 14.53 -3.29 -5.68
CA GLY A 15 13.69 -3.90 -4.67
C GLY A 15 13.65 -3.07 -3.40
N ILE A 16 12.60 -3.25 -2.61
CA ILE A 16 12.33 -2.54 -1.36
C ILE A 16 12.25 -3.56 -0.23
N ILE A 17 12.91 -3.28 0.88
CA ILE A 17 12.66 -3.96 2.16
C ILE A 17 11.87 -2.97 3.02
N ASN A 18 10.60 -3.26 3.24
CA ASN A 18 9.74 -2.47 4.11
C ASN A 18 9.70 -3.07 5.51
N ILE A 19 10.28 -2.38 6.48
CA ILE A 19 10.34 -2.85 7.87
C ILE A 19 9.07 -2.38 8.60
N VAL A 20 8.31 -3.35 9.12
CA VAL A 20 7.07 -3.17 9.86
C VAL A 20 7.28 -3.62 11.30
N ASP A 21 6.92 -2.78 12.26
CA ASP A 21 6.94 -3.12 13.68
C ASP A 21 5.72 -4.02 14.02
N ALA A 22 5.99 -5.27 14.38
CA ALA A 22 4.96 -6.25 14.72
C ALA A 22 4.17 -5.89 15.99
N THR A 23 4.71 -5.04 16.86
CA THR A 23 4.02 -4.57 18.06
C THR A 23 3.07 -3.40 17.79
N ASN A 24 3.16 -2.79 16.59
CA ASN A 24 2.35 -1.65 16.17
C ASN A 24 2.01 -1.73 14.66
N ILE A 25 1.47 -2.87 14.25
CA ILE A 25 1.28 -3.23 12.83
C ILE A 25 0.38 -2.22 12.11
N GLU A 26 -0.81 -1.91 12.64
CA GLU A 26 -1.80 -1.06 11.98
C GLU A 26 -1.21 0.28 11.52
N ARG A 27 -0.45 0.93 12.41
CA ARG A 27 0.18 2.20 12.09
C ARG A 27 1.25 2.08 11.01
N ASN A 28 2.02 0.99 11.03
CA ASN A 28 3.11 0.78 10.07
C ASN A 28 2.59 0.36 8.70
N LEU A 29 1.48 -0.38 8.62
CA LEU A 29 0.89 -0.83 7.37
C LEU A 29 0.39 0.32 6.48
N TYR A 30 0.12 1.49 7.03
CA TYR A 30 -0.27 2.65 6.22
C TYR A 30 0.82 3.03 5.20
N LEU A 31 2.08 3.06 5.61
CA LEU A 31 3.20 3.26 4.67
C LEU A 31 3.35 2.08 3.71
N THR A 32 3.16 0.85 4.21
CA THR A 32 3.20 -0.37 3.39
C THR A 32 2.21 -0.30 2.22
N MET A 33 0.97 0.12 2.49
CA MET A 33 -0.06 0.29 1.45
C MET A 33 0.38 1.27 0.38
N GLN A 34 0.95 2.39 0.77
CA GLN A 34 1.45 3.40 -0.16
C GLN A 34 2.62 2.90 -1.01
N LEU A 35 3.51 2.07 -0.45
CA LEU A 35 4.60 1.45 -1.18
C LEU A 35 4.10 0.39 -2.16
N LEU A 36 3.07 -0.38 -1.78
CA LEU A 36 2.44 -1.37 -2.67
C LEU A 36 1.82 -0.72 -3.91
N GLU A 37 1.21 0.46 -3.76
CA GLU A 37 0.66 1.23 -4.89
C GLU A 37 1.72 1.66 -5.91
N LEU A 38 2.98 1.79 -5.49
CA LEU A 38 4.10 2.12 -6.38
C LEU A 38 4.49 0.94 -7.28
N GLY A 39 4.14 -0.30 -6.93
CA GLY A 39 4.32 -1.48 -7.77
C GLY A 39 5.76 -1.96 -7.93
N PHE A 40 6.71 -1.49 -7.10
CA PHE A 40 8.09 -1.98 -7.12
C PHE A 40 8.22 -3.34 -6.43
N PRO A 41 9.21 -4.19 -6.83
CA PRO A 41 9.51 -5.41 -6.09
C PRO A 41 9.76 -5.10 -4.62
N MET A 42 9.05 -5.79 -3.73
CA MET A 42 9.10 -5.49 -2.29
C MET A 42 8.97 -6.75 -1.46
N VAL A 43 9.62 -6.74 -0.29
CA VAL A 43 9.38 -7.68 0.80
C VAL A 43 9.04 -6.90 2.07
N VAL A 44 8.18 -7.47 2.90
CA VAL A 44 7.86 -6.93 4.23
C VAL A 44 8.69 -7.68 5.27
N ALA A 45 9.50 -6.97 6.02
CA ALA A 45 10.21 -7.47 7.18
C ALA A 45 9.37 -7.18 8.44
N LEU A 46 8.69 -8.18 8.97
CA LEU A 46 7.88 -8.07 10.17
C LEU A 46 8.79 -8.19 11.39
N ASN A 47 9.27 -7.05 11.88
CA ASN A 47 10.27 -6.96 12.95
C ASN A 47 9.63 -6.96 14.36
N MET A 48 10.46 -7.17 15.38
CA MET A 48 10.05 -7.25 16.79
C MET A 48 9.12 -8.43 17.11
N MET A 49 9.23 -9.52 16.33
CA MET A 49 8.43 -10.72 16.54
C MET A 49 8.68 -11.38 17.88
N ASP A 50 9.88 -11.23 18.44
CA ASP A 50 10.23 -11.71 19.78
C ASP A 50 9.45 -10.95 20.87
N GLU A 51 9.32 -9.64 20.75
CA GLU A 51 8.53 -8.83 21.69
C GLU A 51 7.04 -9.13 21.58
N LEU A 52 6.53 -9.29 20.36
CA LEU A 52 5.14 -9.68 20.14
C LEU A 52 4.82 -11.01 20.82
N ARG A 53 5.70 -12.03 20.67
CA ARG A 53 5.54 -13.35 21.29
C ARG A 53 5.60 -13.29 22.83
N VAL A 54 6.53 -12.50 23.39
CA VAL A 54 6.63 -12.31 24.84
C VAL A 54 5.35 -11.71 25.40
N ASN A 55 4.71 -10.81 24.66
CA ASN A 55 3.43 -10.23 25.02
C ASN A 55 2.21 -11.14 24.72
N GLY A 56 2.45 -12.38 24.28
CA GLY A 56 1.39 -13.36 23.99
C GLY A 56 0.67 -13.17 22.65
N GLY A 57 1.16 -12.26 21.81
CA GLY A 57 0.65 -12.03 20.47
C GLY A 57 1.29 -12.92 19.40
N SER A 58 0.65 -13.02 18.25
CA SER A 58 1.18 -13.71 17.07
C SER A 58 0.61 -13.11 15.78
N VAL A 59 1.21 -13.45 14.64
CA VAL A 59 0.74 -13.05 13.31
C VAL A 59 0.62 -14.30 12.44
N LEU A 60 -0.48 -14.40 11.71
CA LEU A 60 -0.68 -15.39 10.66
C LEU A 60 0.05 -14.89 9.41
N VAL A 61 1.33 -15.23 9.32
CA VAL A 61 2.26 -14.64 8.32
C VAL A 61 1.85 -14.99 6.89
N ASN A 62 1.44 -16.24 6.64
CA ASN A 62 1.04 -16.68 5.31
C ASN A 62 -0.21 -15.97 4.81
N GLU A 63 -1.20 -15.79 5.68
CA GLU A 63 -2.43 -15.06 5.38
C GLU A 63 -2.16 -13.58 5.14
N MET A 64 -1.23 -12.99 5.88
CA MET A 64 -0.80 -11.61 5.66
C MET A 64 -0.06 -11.45 4.33
N GLU A 65 0.82 -12.40 3.99
CA GLU A 65 1.53 -12.46 2.72
C GLU A 65 0.55 -12.57 1.53
N GLU A 66 -0.43 -13.47 1.63
CA GLU A 66 -1.47 -13.62 0.61
C GLU A 66 -2.29 -12.33 0.43
N ALA A 67 -2.67 -11.69 1.53
CA ALA A 67 -3.45 -10.46 1.48
C ALA A 67 -2.67 -9.26 0.94
N LEU A 68 -1.39 -9.12 1.29
CA LEU A 68 -0.53 -8.02 0.80
C LEU A 68 0.04 -8.27 -0.60
N GLY A 69 0.06 -9.53 -1.06
CA GLY A 69 0.61 -9.91 -2.36
C GLY A 69 2.13 -9.75 -2.49
N VAL A 70 2.85 -9.76 -1.37
CA VAL A 70 4.31 -9.68 -1.29
C VAL A 70 4.82 -10.60 -0.18
N PRO A 71 6.07 -11.11 -0.25
CA PRO A 71 6.65 -11.91 0.82
C PRO A 71 6.67 -11.15 2.15
N VAL A 72 6.23 -11.81 3.21
CA VAL A 72 6.24 -11.31 4.60
C VAL A 72 7.15 -12.19 5.44
N ILE A 73 8.26 -11.64 5.90
CA ILE A 73 9.29 -12.39 6.62
C ILE A 73 9.30 -11.95 8.08
N PRO A 74 8.96 -12.84 9.02
CA PRO A 74 9.05 -12.54 10.45
C PRO A 74 10.50 -12.50 10.89
N ILE A 75 10.91 -11.43 11.56
CA ILE A 75 12.27 -11.23 12.04
C ILE A 75 12.31 -10.69 13.47
N SER A 76 13.46 -10.87 14.11
CA SER A 76 13.90 -10.06 15.25
C SER A 76 15.30 -9.54 14.94
N ALA A 77 15.40 -8.29 14.51
CA ALA A 77 16.69 -7.69 14.16
C ALA A 77 17.63 -7.64 15.38
N ALA A 78 17.10 -7.39 16.55
CA ALA A 78 17.88 -7.37 17.81
C ALA A 78 18.53 -8.72 18.14
N LYS A 79 17.89 -9.84 17.75
CA LYS A 79 18.40 -11.20 17.99
C LYS A 79 19.05 -11.84 16.76
N GLY A 80 19.00 -11.18 15.61
CA GLY A 80 19.47 -11.75 14.34
C GLY A 80 18.59 -12.86 13.77
N GLU A 81 17.38 -13.05 14.29
CA GLU A 81 16.45 -14.08 13.84
C GLU A 81 15.78 -13.69 12.51
N GLY A 82 15.70 -14.62 11.54
CA GLY A 82 15.01 -14.46 10.26
C GLY A 82 15.75 -13.58 9.23
N ILE A 83 16.92 -13.04 9.55
CA ILE A 83 17.64 -12.09 8.68
C ILE A 83 18.13 -12.76 7.40
N GLU A 84 18.66 -13.98 7.45
CA GLU A 84 19.11 -14.70 6.25
C GLU A 84 17.95 -14.98 5.28
N GLU A 85 16.81 -15.35 5.82
CA GLU A 85 15.59 -15.58 5.04
C GLU A 85 15.09 -14.28 4.40
N LEU A 86 15.07 -13.18 5.16
CA LEU A 86 14.73 -11.85 4.65
C LEU A 86 15.63 -11.46 3.46
N ILE A 87 16.95 -11.59 3.62
CA ILE A 87 17.91 -11.23 2.58
C ILE A 87 17.70 -12.10 1.33
N ARG A 88 17.48 -13.41 1.50
CA ARG A 88 17.22 -14.32 0.39
C ARG A 88 15.99 -13.92 -0.42
N HIS A 89 14.88 -13.62 0.25
CA HIS A 89 13.64 -13.16 -0.41
C HIS A 89 13.81 -11.78 -1.04
N ALA A 90 14.48 -10.84 -0.39
CA ALA A 90 14.74 -9.51 -0.94
C ALA A 90 15.58 -9.58 -2.23
N ILE A 91 16.65 -10.41 -2.24
CA ILE A 91 17.46 -10.64 -3.43
C ILE A 91 16.63 -11.30 -4.54
N HIS A 92 15.77 -12.26 -4.19
CA HIS A 92 14.93 -12.97 -5.14
C HIS A 92 13.98 -12.01 -5.87
N VAL A 93 13.17 -11.26 -5.14
CA VAL A 93 12.21 -10.31 -5.74
C VAL A 93 12.91 -9.23 -6.57
N ALA A 94 14.07 -8.74 -6.10
CA ALA A 94 14.85 -7.75 -6.82
C ALA A 94 15.49 -8.32 -8.10
N LYS A 95 15.99 -9.56 -8.08
CA LYS A 95 16.63 -10.23 -9.21
C LYS A 95 15.62 -10.56 -10.32
N TYR A 96 14.46 -11.09 -9.93
CA TYR A 96 13.43 -11.53 -10.87
C TYR A 96 12.39 -10.45 -11.15
N GLN A 97 12.51 -9.27 -10.53
CA GLN A 97 11.59 -8.15 -10.66
C GLN A 97 10.14 -8.56 -10.35
N GLU A 98 9.97 -9.34 -9.28
CA GLU A 98 8.66 -9.77 -8.81
C GLU A 98 7.96 -8.60 -8.12
N CYS A 99 7.04 -7.98 -8.86
CA CYS A 99 6.23 -6.88 -8.35
C CYS A 99 5.08 -7.42 -7.47
N PRO A 100 4.54 -6.56 -6.57
CA PRO A 100 3.36 -6.92 -5.80
C PRO A 100 2.24 -7.43 -6.72
N LEU A 101 1.55 -8.47 -6.28
CA LEU A 101 0.34 -8.93 -6.97
C LEU A 101 -0.71 -7.82 -6.89
N ASP A 102 -1.49 -7.66 -7.95
CA ASP A 102 -2.61 -6.71 -7.96
C ASP A 102 -3.60 -7.09 -6.84
N SER A 103 -3.38 -6.49 -5.69
CA SER A 103 -4.26 -6.67 -4.53
C SER A 103 -5.40 -5.67 -4.65
N ASP A 104 -6.62 -6.15 -4.63
CA ASP A 104 -7.77 -5.27 -4.51
C ASP A 104 -7.85 -4.77 -3.07
N PHE A 105 -7.25 -3.62 -2.82
CA PHE A 105 -7.25 -2.96 -1.51
C PHE A 105 -8.61 -2.34 -1.17
N CYS A 106 -9.60 -2.51 -2.03
CA CYS A 106 -10.94 -1.98 -1.84
C CYS A 106 -11.94 -3.13 -1.77
N LYS A 107 -12.23 -3.58 -0.56
CA LYS A 107 -13.26 -4.62 -0.30
C LYS A 107 -14.65 -4.02 -0.05
N THR A 108 -14.79 -2.70 -0.11
CA THR A 108 -16.07 -2.00 0.14
C THR A 108 -16.78 -1.68 -1.17
N GLU A 109 -18.10 -1.79 -1.21
CA GLU A 109 -18.95 -1.43 -2.36
C GLU A 109 -19.13 0.09 -2.53
N GLU A 110 -18.36 0.91 -1.80
CA GLU A 110 -18.44 2.37 -1.83
C GLU A 110 -17.86 2.97 -3.12
N GLY A 111 -18.25 4.20 -3.46
CA GLY A 111 -17.92 4.88 -4.72
C GLY A 111 -16.43 4.96 -5.07
N ILE A 112 -15.56 4.94 -4.07
CA ILE A 112 -14.10 4.89 -4.26
C ILE A 112 -13.63 3.63 -4.97
N HIS A 113 -14.29 2.49 -4.73
CA HIS A 113 -13.98 1.22 -5.40
C HIS A 113 -14.14 1.33 -6.92
N ARG A 114 -15.03 2.20 -7.39
CA ARG A 114 -15.25 2.48 -8.82
C ARG A 114 -14.41 3.65 -9.32
N GLY A 115 -14.18 4.63 -8.46
CA GLY A 115 -13.49 5.87 -8.83
C GLY A 115 -12.02 5.65 -9.17
N ILE A 116 -11.26 4.88 -8.38
CA ILE A 116 -9.85 4.63 -8.63
C ILE A 116 -9.63 3.85 -9.94
N PRO A 117 -10.31 2.70 -10.21
CA PRO A 117 -10.17 2.02 -11.50
C PRO A 117 -10.60 2.87 -12.70
N ALA A 118 -11.63 3.68 -12.59
CA ALA A 118 -12.06 4.59 -13.65
C ALA A 118 -10.97 5.65 -13.94
N ALA A 119 -10.39 6.23 -12.89
CA ALA A 119 -9.26 7.15 -13.02
C ALA A 119 -8.04 6.46 -13.64
N MET A 120 -7.69 5.24 -13.19
CA MET A 120 -6.58 4.46 -13.76
C MET A 120 -6.73 4.25 -15.26
N HIS A 121 -7.93 3.85 -15.71
CA HIS A 121 -8.19 3.64 -17.13
C HIS A 121 -8.00 4.91 -17.97
N LEU A 122 -8.44 6.05 -17.44
CA LEU A 122 -8.32 7.34 -18.13
C LEU A 122 -6.88 7.84 -18.25
N ILE A 123 -6.06 7.62 -17.20
CA ILE A 123 -4.70 8.18 -17.13
C ILE A 123 -3.61 7.20 -17.57
N GLU A 124 -3.91 5.95 -17.94
CA GLU A 124 -2.94 4.89 -18.16
C GLU A 124 -1.79 5.30 -19.11
N ASP A 125 -2.12 5.87 -20.26
CA ASP A 125 -1.10 6.29 -21.24
C ASP A 125 -0.29 7.51 -20.76
N HIS A 126 -0.92 8.42 -20.01
CA HIS A 126 -0.25 9.55 -19.41
C HIS A 126 0.71 9.14 -18.31
N ALA A 127 0.27 8.23 -17.43
CA ALA A 127 1.10 7.68 -16.36
C ALA A 127 2.32 6.91 -16.92
N LYS A 128 2.13 6.12 -17.98
CA LYS A 128 3.22 5.43 -18.67
C LYS A 128 4.24 6.43 -19.26
N ARG A 129 3.80 7.50 -19.90
CA ARG A 129 4.69 8.53 -20.46
C ARG A 129 5.46 9.28 -19.36
N ALA A 130 4.80 9.59 -18.25
CA ALA A 130 5.39 10.26 -17.11
C ALA A 130 6.24 9.32 -16.24
N GLU A 131 6.27 8.00 -16.55
CA GLU A 131 6.93 6.96 -15.77
C GLU A 131 6.47 6.93 -14.28
N ILE A 132 5.21 7.24 -14.05
CA ILE A 132 4.56 7.18 -12.74
C ILE A 132 3.67 5.93 -12.68
N PRO A 133 3.73 5.11 -11.62
CA PRO A 133 2.84 3.97 -11.46
C PRO A 133 1.37 4.38 -11.53
N VAL A 134 0.58 3.75 -12.41
CA VAL A 134 -0.78 4.20 -12.75
C VAL A 134 -1.72 4.19 -11.54
N ARG A 135 -1.64 3.15 -10.69
CA ARG A 135 -2.46 3.05 -9.49
C ARG A 135 -2.14 4.16 -8.49
N PHE A 136 -0.85 4.40 -8.24
CA PHE A 136 -0.40 5.51 -7.41
C PHE A 136 -0.89 6.86 -7.95
N ALA A 137 -0.74 7.10 -9.25
CA ALA A 137 -1.23 8.33 -9.88
C ALA A 137 -2.74 8.50 -9.71
N ALA A 138 -3.52 7.44 -9.92
CA ALA A 138 -4.98 7.48 -9.76
C ALA A 138 -5.39 7.77 -8.31
N SER A 139 -4.79 7.09 -7.32
CA SER A 139 -5.04 7.35 -5.91
C SER A 139 -4.74 8.82 -5.55
N LYS A 140 -3.62 9.36 -6.02
CA LYS A 140 -3.23 10.76 -5.78
C LYS A 140 -4.15 11.77 -6.44
N ILE A 141 -4.62 11.49 -7.64
CA ILE A 141 -5.64 12.33 -8.32
C ILE A 141 -6.94 12.32 -7.51
N MET A 142 -7.37 11.15 -7.05
CA MET A 142 -8.56 11.04 -6.21
C MET A 142 -8.40 11.72 -4.86
N GLU A 143 -7.19 11.85 -4.33
CA GLU A 143 -6.87 12.68 -3.15
C GLU A 143 -6.82 14.18 -3.46
N GLY A 144 -6.82 14.58 -4.72
CA GLY A 144 -6.72 15.99 -5.14
C GLY A 144 -5.28 16.52 -5.24
N ASP A 145 -4.28 15.65 -5.46
CA ASP A 145 -2.88 16.05 -5.59
C ASP A 145 -2.61 16.75 -6.93
N ALA A 146 -2.56 18.10 -6.89
CA ALA A 146 -2.33 18.94 -8.07
C ALA A 146 -0.94 18.71 -8.71
N LYS A 147 0.07 18.26 -7.96
CA LYS A 147 1.40 17.99 -8.49
C LYS A 147 1.36 16.80 -9.47
N ILE A 148 0.67 15.72 -9.09
CA ILE A 148 0.50 14.56 -9.97
C ILE A 148 -0.31 14.93 -11.21
N VAL A 149 -1.41 15.69 -11.06
CA VAL A 149 -2.20 16.17 -12.21
C VAL A 149 -1.33 16.95 -13.21
N SER A 150 -0.47 17.84 -12.71
CA SER A 150 0.43 18.62 -13.57
C SER A 150 1.49 17.76 -14.27
N GLN A 151 2.00 16.72 -13.61
CA GLN A 151 3.02 15.83 -14.18
C GLN A 151 2.48 14.92 -15.29
N LEU A 152 1.20 14.62 -15.27
CA LEU A 152 0.56 13.76 -16.27
C LEU A 152 0.21 14.49 -17.58
N GLU A 153 0.31 15.81 -17.62
CA GLU A 153 0.00 16.61 -18.82
C GLU A 153 -1.38 16.27 -19.44
N LEU A 154 -2.40 16.17 -18.57
CA LEU A 154 -3.76 15.84 -18.98
C LEU A 154 -4.41 17.01 -19.75
N THR A 155 -5.21 16.69 -20.74
CA THR A 155 -6.05 17.67 -21.41
C THR A 155 -7.14 18.21 -20.48
N GLU A 156 -7.66 19.40 -20.76
CA GLU A 156 -8.76 19.99 -19.99
C GLU A 156 -9.99 19.07 -19.92
N LYS A 157 -10.28 18.36 -21.01
CA LYS A 157 -11.38 17.39 -21.05
C LYS A 157 -11.16 16.23 -20.10
N GLU A 158 -9.96 15.67 -20.04
CA GLU A 158 -9.60 14.57 -19.14
C GLU A 158 -9.63 15.02 -17.67
N GLN A 159 -9.12 16.23 -17.39
CA GLN A 159 -9.20 16.81 -16.05
C GLN A 159 -10.66 16.98 -15.60
N ASN A 160 -11.54 17.46 -16.46
CA ASN A 160 -12.96 17.60 -16.16
C ASN A 160 -13.64 16.24 -15.89
N ILE A 161 -13.27 15.18 -16.63
CA ILE A 161 -13.79 13.84 -16.37
C ILE A 161 -13.30 13.31 -15.01
N LEU A 162 -12.03 13.53 -14.68
CA LEU A 162 -11.48 13.11 -13.37
C LEU A 162 -12.15 13.85 -12.20
N GLU A 163 -12.40 15.16 -12.36
CA GLU A 163 -13.13 15.94 -11.36
C GLU A 163 -14.59 15.44 -11.19
N GLU A 164 -15.22 15.04 -12.28
CA GLU A 164 -16.56 14.46 -12.20
C GLU A 164 -16.56 13.09 -11.48
N ILE A 165 -15.56 12.23 -11.74
CA ILE A 165 -15.38 10.96 -11.02
C ILE A 165 -15.17 11.23 -9.52
N ALA A 166 -14.32 12.19 -9.18
CA ALA A 166 -14.05 12.56 -7.80
C ALA A 166 -15.32 13.11 -7.11
N ARG A 167 -16.07 13.99 -7.78
CA ARG A 167 -17.33 14.54 -7.28
C ARG A 167 -18.37 13.43 -7.01
N GLN A 168 -18.52 12.48 -7.93
CA GLN A 168 -19.41 11.34 -7.73
C GLN A 168 -19.01 10.51 -6.51
N THR A 169 -17.69 10.30 -6.32
CA THR A 169 -17.16 9.61 -5.15
C THR A 169 -17.48 10.35 -3.85
N GLU A 170 -17.34 11.67 -3.83
CA GLU A 170 -17.72 12.50 -2.68
C GLU A 170 -19.22 12.45 -2.37
N GLU A 171 -20.06 12.47 -3.39
CA GLU A 171 -21.53 12.35 -3.23
C GLU A 171 -21.92 10.97 -2.69
N GLU A 172 -21.33 9.90 -3.21
CA GLU A 172 -21.64 8.54 -2.78
C GLU A 172 -21.13 8.22 -1.36
N THR A 173 -19.96 8.75 -1.00
CA THR A 173 -19.37 8.52 0.32
C THR A 173 -19.82 9.52 1.39
N GLY A 174 -20.34 10.67 0.97
CA GLY A 174 -20.66 11.78 1.87
C GLY A 174 -19.44 12.42 2.52
N MET A 175 -18.24 12.20 1.95
CA MET A 175 -16.95 12.67 2.49
C MET A 175 -16.18 13.46 1.44
N ASP A 176 -15.28 14.32 1.90
CA ASP A 176 -14.21 14.87 1.09
C ASP A 176 -13.37 13.74 0.47
N ARG A 177 -12.92 13.94 -0.78
CA ARG A 177 -12.19 12.94 -1.58
C ARG A 177 -10.95 12.36 -0.87
N ALA A 178 -10.16 13.22 -0.24
CA ALA A 178 -8.95 12.78 0.46
C ALA A 178 -9.30 11.95 1.71
N ALA A 179 -10.34 12.36 2.46
CA ALA A 179 -10.85 11.61 3.59
C ALA A 179 -11.42 10.26 3.18
N ALA A 180 -12.08 10.18 2.02
CA ALA A 180 -12.63 8.94 1.49
C ALA A 180 -11.52 7.93 1.12
N VAL A 181 -10.44 8.38 0.45
CA VAL A 181 -9.28 7.53 0.15
C VAL A 181 -8.57 7.06 1.42
N ALA A 182 -8.38 7.95 2.39
CA ALA A 182 -7.75 7.60 3.67
C ALA A 182 -8.60 6.57 4.44
N LYS A 183 -9.92 6.74 4.48
CA LYS A 183 -10.84 5.79 5.13
C LYS A 183 -10.79 4.42 4.48
N MET A 184 -10.75 4.35 3.14
CA MET A 184 -10.60 3.09 2.41
C MET A 184 -9.33 2.35 2.83
N SER A 185 -8.19 3.04 2.87
CA SER A 185 -6.90 2.45 3.26
C SER A 185 -6.92 1.95 4.70
N LEU A 186 -7.48 2.75 5.63
CA LEU A 186 -7.59 2.37 7.04
C LEU A 186 -8.54 1.18 7.23
N ALA A 187 -9.69 1.14 6.55
CA ALA A 187 -10.61 0.02 6.61
C ALA A 187 -9.96 -1.28 6.11
N TYR A 188 -9.18 -1.22 5.05
CA TYR A 188 -8.41 -2.37 4.56
C TYR A 188 -7.40 -2.87 5.60
N ILE A 189 -6.64 -1.94 6.22
CA ILE A 189 -5.65 -2.27 7.25
C ILE A 189 -6.33 -2.91 8.48
N GLU A 190 -7.45 -2.36 8.93
CA GLU A 190 -8.22 -2.91 10.05
C GLU A 190 -8.70 -4.33 9.77
N ASP A 191 -9.24 -4.58 8.57
CA ASP A 191 -9.68 -5.91 8.16
C ASP A 191 -8.53 -6.90 8.05
N LEU A 192 -7.41 -6.46 7.47
CA LEU A 192 -6.20 -7.26 7.38
C LEU A 192 -5.69 -7.65 8.79
N CYS A 193 -5.58 -6.69 9.69
CA CYS A 193 -5.11 -6.94 11.05
C CYS A 193 -6.10 -7.82 11.83
N ARG A 194 -7.40 -7.62 11.67
CA ARG A 194 -8.43 -8.48 12.29
C ARG A 194 -8.31 -9.93 11.85
N GLY A 195 -7.95 -10.17 10.59
CA GLY A 195 -7.79 -11.50 10.02
C GLY A 195 -6.44 -12.17 10.28
N THR A 196 -5.40 -11.40 10.57
CA THR A 196 -4.03 -11.91 10.59
C THR A 196 -3.27 -11.68 11.90
N VAL A 197 -3.68 -10.71 12.72
CA VAL A 197 -3.00 -10.39 13.98
C VAL A 197 -3.79 -10.96 15.16
N ILE A 198 -3.12 -11.80 15.94
CA ILE A 198 -3.68 -12.37 17.17
C ILE A 198 -3.11 -11.58 18.34
N THR A 199 -3.96 -10.77 18.97
CA THR A 199 -3.62 -10.06 20.22
C THR A 199 -3.86 -10.96 21.42
N PRO A 200 -3.07 -10.83 22.49
CA PRO A 200 -3.37 -11.55 23.72
C PRO A 200 -4.78 -11.18 24.18
N ARG A 201 -5.59 -12.16 24.48
CA ARG A 201 -6.84 -11.89 25.20
C ARG A 201 -6.45 -11.31 26.56
N ASP A 202 -6.92 -10.11 26.87
CA ASP A 202 -6.82 -9.57 28.21
C ASP A 202 -7.34 -10.64 29.17
N SER A 203 -6.44 -11.22 29.93
CA SER A 203 -6.80 -12.12 31.01
C SER A 203 -7.48 -11.27 32.07
N LYS A 204 -8.81 -11.27 32.06
CA LYS A 204 -9.59 -10.77 33.17
C LYS A 204 -9.42 -11.67 34.37
#